data_ca26ac94238ac96cbe8c5760c9063b92
#
_entry.id   ca26ac94238ac96cbe8c5760c9063b92
#
_cell.length_a   1.000
_cell.length_b   1.000
_cell.length_c   1.000
_cell.angle_alpha   90.00
_cell.angle_beta   90.00
_cell.angle_gamma   90.00
#
_symmetry.space_group_name_H-M   'P 1'
#
loop_
_entity.id
_entity.type
_entity.pdbx_description
1 polymer ?
#
loop_
_entity_poly.entity_id
_entity_poly.type
_entity_poly.pdbx_seq_one_letter_code
_entity_poly.pdbx_strand_id
1 'polypeptide(L)'
;MSKNYAALARSVVTALGGVDNITAVTHCMTRLRFVIKDDSQVDSTTLKTLPGVLGVVRSDNQCQVIIGNTVSQTYREVVSLLPANMQPAEPQTKPRLTLKRIGAGILDALIGTMSPLIPAIIGGSMLKLLAMILEMTGVLVKGSSTLTILTVIGDGAFFFLPLMVAASAAIKFKTNMSLAIAIAGVLVHPSFIELMAKAAQGEHVEFALIPVTAVKYTYTVIPALVMTWCLSYIERWVDRITPAVTKNFLKPMLIVLIAAPLAIVIIGPIGIWIGSAISALVYTIHGYLGWLSVAIMGALWPLLVMTGMHRVFTPTIIQTIAETGKEGMVMPSEIGANLSLGGSSLAVAWKTKNPELRQTALAAAASAIMAGISEPALYGVAIRLKRPLIASLISGFICGAVAGMAGLASHSMAAPGLFTSVQFFDPANPMTIVWVFGVMALAVVLSFVLTLLLGFEDIPVEDAAAQARKNQAAQPGNINRASI
;
A
#
# COMPACT_ATOMS: atom_id res chain seq x y z
N MET A 1 -23.51 -28.82 -11.69
CA MET A 1 -22.50 -29.75 -12.24
C MET A 1 -21.30 -29.72 -11.26
N SER A 2 -21.10 -30.81 -10.52
CA SER A 2 -19.92 -31.00 -9.69
C SER A 2 -18.69 -31.00 -10.60
N LYS A 3 -17.86 -29.98 -10.53
CA LYS A 3 -16.58 -29.96 -11.26
C LYS A 3 -15.72 -31.08 -10.69
N ASN A 4 -15.38 -32.07 -11.52
CA ASN A 4 -14.57 -33.21 -11.09
C ASN A 4 -13.09 -32.77 -10.95
N TYR A 5 -12.77 -32.17 -9.82
CA TYR A 5 -11.41 -31.69 -9.52
C TYR A 5 -10.40 -32.85 -9.44
N ALA A 6 -10.85 -34.04 -9.05
CA ALA A 6 -10.01 -35.25 -9.03
C ALA A 6 -9.58 -35.68 -10.43
N ALA A 7 -10.49 -35.59 -11.43
CA ALA A 7 -10.11 -35.86 -12.81
C ALA A 7 -9.11 -34.86 -13.36
N LEU A 8 -9.32 -33.54 -13.09
CA LEU A 8 -8.38 -32.50 -13.48
C LEU A 8 -7.01 -32.69 -12.81
N ALA A 9 -6.98 -32.99 -11.51
CA ALA A 9 -5.75 -33.26 -10.79
C ALA A 9 -4.94 -34.42 -11.39
N ARG A 10 -5.61 -35.53 -11.70
CA ARG A 10 -4.98 -36.70 -12.36
C ARG A 10 -4.41 -36.31 -13.72
N SER A 11 -5.21 -35.63 -14.56
CA SER A 11 -4.77 -35.22 -15.89
C SER A 11 -3.56 -34.29 -15.83
N VAL A 12 -3.54 -33.34 -14.88
CA VAL A 12 -2.39 -32.44 -14.66
C VAL A 12 -1.16 -33.22 -14.24
N VAL A 13 -1.27 -34.12 -13.26
CA VAL A 13 -0.12 -34.94 -12.78
C VAL A 13 0.40 -35.83 -13.90
N THR A 14 -0.46 -36.46 -14.69
CA THR A 14 -0.07 -37.31 -15.84
C THR A 14 0.70 -36.48 -16.87
N ALA A 15 0.18 -35.31 -17.23
CA ALA A 15 0.82 -34.44 -18.23
C ALA A 15 2.13 -33.80 -17.74
N LEU A 16 2.40 -33.82 -16.42
CA LEU A 16 3.68 -33.42 -15.84
C LEU A 16 4.74 -34.54 -15.83
N GLY A 17 4.45 -35.70 -16.42
CA GLY A 17 5.32 -36.87 -16.43
C GLY A 17 5.08 -37.83 -15.27
N GLY A 18 3.90 -37.73 -14.60
CA GLY A 18 3.53 -38.58 -13.49
C GLY A 18 4.04 -38.12 -12.13
N VAL A 19 3.67 -38.87 -11.10
CA VAL A 19 4.01 -38.54 -9.70
C VAL A 19 5.52 -38.55 -9.45
N ASP A 20 6.25 -39.47 -10.08
CA ASP A 20 7.69 -39.65 -9.90
C ASP A 20 8.51 -38.46 -10.43
N ASN A 21 7.97 -37.71 -11.38
CA ASN A 21 8.60 -36.53 -11.93
C ASN A 21 8.37 -35.26 -11.08
N ILE A 22 7.47 -35.28 -10.11
CA ILE A 22 7.16 -34.15 -9.24
C ILE A 22 7.99 -34.24 -7.95
N THR A 23 8.74 -33.18 -7.62
CA THR A 23 9.54 -33.11 -6.39
C THR A 23 8.79 -32.38 -5.28
N ALA A 24 8.03 -31.34 -5.64
CA ALA A 24 7.21 -30.57 -4.71
C ALA A 24 6.04 -29.91 -5.44
N VAL A 25 4.96 -29.67 -4.72
CA VAL A 25 3.82 -28.90 -5.20
C VAL A 25 3.41 -27.85 -4.17
N THR A 26 3.18 -26.63 -4.65
CA THR A 26 2.61 -25.53 -3.87
C THR A 26 1.55 -24.82 -4.69
N HIS A 27 0.77 -23.93 -4.08
CA HIS A 27 -0.18 -23.12 -4.82
C HIS A 27 -0.21 -21.68 -4.33
N CYS A 28 -0.59 -20.77 -5.22
CA CYS A 28 -0.99 -19.40 -4.87
C CYS A 28 -2.49 -19.22 -5.16
N MET A 29 -2.97 -17.97 -5.20
CA MET A 29 -4.41 -17.69 -5.38
C MET A 29 -5.03 -18.26 -6.66
N THR A 30 -4.25 -18.43 -7.73
CA THR A 30 -4.75 -18.85 -9.06
C THR A 30 -3.90 -19.92 -9.74
N ARG A 31 -2.74 -20.35 -9.19
CA ARG A 31 -1.79 -21.22 -9.85
C ARG A 31 -1.32 -22.35 -8.96
N LEU A 32 -1.23 -23.55 -9.53
CA LEU A 32 -0.44 -24.65 -8.99
C LEU A 32 1.03 -24.47 -9.44
N ARG A 33 1.97 -24.68 -8.55
CA ARG A 33 3.41 -24.60 -8.82
C ARG A 33 4.04 -25.93 -8.52
N PHE A 34 4.54 -26.59 -9.54
CA PHE A 34 5.23 -27.86 -9.44
C PHE A 34 6.73 -27.67 -9.60
N VAL A 35 7.51 -28.28 -8.75
CA VAL A 35 8.96 -28.47 -8.97
C VAL A 35 9.14 -29.81 -9.63
N ILE A 36 9.75 -29.81 -10.81
CA ILE A 36 9.86 -30.96 -11.72
C ILE A 36 11.32 -31.45 -11.70
N LYS A 37 11.50 -32.80 -11.71
CA LYS A 37 12.83 -33.42 -11.80
C LYS A 37 13.39 -33.38 -13.21
N ASP A 38 12.58 -33.77 -14.18
CA ASP A 38 12.95 -33.87 -15.59
C ASP A 38 11.92 -33.14 -16.44
N ASP A 39 12.32 -32.00 -16.97
CA ASP A 39 11.51 -31.09 -17.75
C ASP A 39 11.12 -31.65 -19.13
N SER A 40 11.87 -32.62 -19.64
CA SER A 40 11.60 -33.28 -20.93
C SER A 40 10.35 -34.15 -20.91
N GLN A 41 9.90 -34.60 -19.73
CA GLN A 41 8.72 -35.44 -19.55
C GLN A 41 7.42 -34.63 -19.45
N VAL A 42 7.51 -33.31 -19.44
CA VAL A 42 6.33 -32.43 -19.30
C VAL A 42 5.68 -32.17 -20.64
N ASP A 43 4.48 -32.68 -20.82
CA ASP A 43 3.63 -32.39 -22.00
C ASP A 43 2.88 -31.06 -21.83
N SER A 44 3.53 -29.97 -22.21
CA SER A 44 2.97 -28.63 -22.16
C SER A 44 1.78 -28.43 -23.11
N THR A 45 1.68 -29.22 -24.19
CA THR A 45 0.61 -29.13 -25.17
C THR A 45 -0.68 -29.67 -24.55
N THR A 46 -0.59 -30.86 -24.00
CA THR A 46 -1.71 -31.49 -23.28
C THR A 46 -2.14 -30.64 -22.09
N LEU A 47 -1.21 -30.10 -21.28
CA LEU A 47 -1.55 -29.24 -20.15
C LEU A 47 -2.38 -28.01 -20.53
N LYS A 48 -2.07 -27.37 -21.66
CA LYS A 48 -2.81 -26.18 -22.13
C LYS A 48 -4.20 -26.49 -22.64
N THR A 49 -4.45 -27.72 -23.08
CA THR A 49 -5.76 -28.16 -23.63
C THR A 49 -6.70 -28.74 -22.57
N LEU A 50 -6.24 -28.99 -21.35
CA LEU A 50 -7.04 -29.54 -20.27
C LEU A 50 -8.20 -28.61 -19.87
N PRO A 51 -9.44 -29.11 -19.81
CA PRO A 51 -10.59 -28.35 -19.36
C PRO A 51 -10.38 -27.89 -17.89
N GLY A 52 -10.33 -26.59 -17.64
CA GLY A 52 -10.09 -26.02 -16.32
C GLY A 52 -8.68 -25.48 -16.11
N VAL A 53 -7.77 -25.66 -17.08
CA VAL A 53 -6.46 -24.98 -17.12
C VAL A 53 -6.61 -23.72 -17.98
N LEU A 54 -6.26 -22.57 -17.40
CA LEU A 54 -6.32 -21.25 -18.05
C LEU A 54 -5.00 -20.91 -18.76
N GLY A 55 -3.91 -21.57 -18.39
CA GLY A 55 -2.60 -21.35 -18.99
C GLY A 55 -1.50 -22.10 -18.24
N VAL A 56 -0.33 -22.20 -18.87
CA VAL A 56 0.86 -22.85 -18.30
C VAL A 56 2.06 -21.94 -18.49
N VAL A 57 2.83 -21.71 -17.42
CA VAL A 57 4.07 -20.93 -17.43
C VAL A 57 5.19 -21.85 -16.96
N ARG A 58 6.31 -21.88 -17.70
CA ARG A 58 7.50 -22.65 -17.35
C ARG A 58 8.66 -21.71 -17.05
N SER A 59 9.41 -22.06 -16.02
CA SER A 59 10.64 -21.34 -15.62
C SER A 59 11.58 -22.35 -14.98
N ASP A 60 12.70 -22.60 -15.62
CA ASP A 60 13.70 -23.60 -15.20
C ASP A 60 13.05 -24.93 -14.80
N ASN A 61 13.30 -25.42 -13.60
CA ASN A 61 12.74 -26.68 -13.07
C ASN A 61 11.32 -26.49 -12.48
N GLN A 62 10.62 -25.40 -12.77
CA GLN A 62 9.29 -25.10 -12.22
C GLN A 62 8.23 -24.99 -13.32
N CYS A 63 7.14 -25.78 -13.19
CA CYS A 63 5.96 -25.68 -14.02
C CYS A 63 4.80 -25.07 -13.23
N GLN A 64 4.24 -23.97 -13.72
CA GLN A 64 3.08 -23.28 -13.11
C GLN A 64 1.85 -23.50 -13.98
N VAL A 65 0.82 -24.14 -13.43
CA VAL A 65 -0.46 -24.39 -14.08
C VAL A 65 -1.50 -23.42 -13.51
N ILE A 66 -2.03 -22.56 -14.37
CA ILE A 66 -3.01 -21.53 -13.98
C ILE A 66 -4.40 -22.16 -14.01
N ILE A 67 -5.03 -22.26 -12.84
CA ILE A 67 -6.37 -22.88 -12.65
C ILE A 67 -7.44 -21.82 -12.37
N GLY A 68 -7.06 -20.66 -11.84
CA GLY A 68 -7.99 -19.63 -11.38
C GLY A 68 -8.54 -19.89 -9.98
N ASN A 69 -9.77 -19.43 -9.71
CA ASN A 69 -10.35 -19.42 -8.36
C ASN A 69 -10.60 -20.81 -7.74
N THR A 70 -10.47 -21.88 -8.50
CA THR A 70 -10.66 -23.27 -8.04
C THR A 70 -9.34 -23.97 -7.73
N VAL A 71 -8.23 -23.24 -7.69
CA VAL A 71 -6.89 -23.79 -7.47
C VAL A 71 -6.76 -24.55 -6.15
N SER A 72 -7.37 -24.09 -5.08
CA SER A 72 -7.28 -24.73 -3.76
C SER A 72 -7.96 -26.11 -3.73
N GLN A 73 -9.07 -26.28 -4.45
CA GLN A 73 -9.75 -27.56 -4.58
C GLN A 73 -8.91 -28.54 -5.40
N THR A 74 -8.42 -28.09 -6.54
CA THR A 74 -7.53 -28.91 -7.40
C THR A 74 -6.23 -29.26 -6.70
N TYR A 75 -5.66 -28.35 -5.90
CA TYR A 75 -4.46 -28.61 -5.10
C TYR A 75 -4.64 -29.74 -4.11
N ARG A 76 -5.76 -29.79 -3.37
CA ARG A 76 -6.06 -30.88 -2.42
C ARG A 76 -6.10 -32.24 -3.13
N GLU A 77 -6.71 -32.29 -4.29
CA GLU A 77 -6.78 -33.52 -5.10
C GLU A 77 -5.39 -33.90 -5.63
N VAL A 78 -4.57 -32.95 -6.06
CA VAL A 78 -3.19 -33.21 -6.47
C VAL A 78 -2.38 -33.77 -5.31
N VAL A 79 -2.45 -33.16 -4.12
CA VAL A 79 -1.74 -33.62 -2.92
C VAL A 79 -2.16 -35.03 -2.52
N SER A 80 -3.44 -35.38 -2.68
CA SER A 80 -3.92 -36.74 -2.37
C SER A 80 -3.35 -37.83 -3.32
N LEU A 81 -2.90 -37.43 -4.51
CA LEU A 81 -2.25 -38.34 -5.48
C LEU A 81 -0.75 -38.52 -5.23
N LEU A 82 -0.13 -37.62 -4.47
CA LEU A 82 1.31 -37.67 -4.17
C LEU A 82 1.60 -38.66 -3.02
N PRO A 83 2.76 -39.36 -3.04
CA PRO A 83 3.19 -40.22 -1.95
C PRO A 83 3.26 -39.45 -0.61
N ALA A 84 3.03 -40.17 0.49
CA ALA A 84 2.98 -39.55 1.83
C ALA A 84 4.26 -38.81 2.23
N ASN A 85 5.42 -39.19 1.69
CA ASN A 85 6.70 -38.51 1.86
C ASN A 85 6.87 -37.22 1.05
N MET A 86 6.02 -36.99 0.05
CA MET A 86 5.96 -35.78 -0.78
C MET A 86 4.75 -34.91 -0.46
N GLN A 87 3.84 -35.38 0.37
CA GLN A 87 2.77 -34.52 0.89
C GLN A 87 3.42 -33.43 1.73
N PRO A 88 3.11 -32.15 1.50
CA PRO A 88 3.57 -31.10 2.38
C PRO A 88 3.19 -31.51 3.80
N ALA A 89 4.17 -31.63 4.71
CA ALA A 89 3.86 -31.78 6.11
C ALA A 89 2.88 -30.65 6.44
N GLU A 90 1.64 -31.00 6.81
CA GLU A 90 0.76 -30.00 7.42
C GLU A 90 1.60 -29.32 8.50
N PRO A 91 1.66 -28.00 8.56
CA PRO A 91 2.39 -27.33 9.61
C PRO A 91 1.75 -27.73 10.95
N GLN A 92 2.23 -28.82 11.53
CA GLN A 92 1.75 -29.42 12.80
C GLN A 92 2.09 -28.59 14.02
N THR A 93 2.64 -27.40 13.83
CA THR A 93 2.77 -26.44 14.94
C THR A 93 2.22 -25.12 14.47
N LYS A 94 1.07 -24.72 15.02
CA LYS A 94 0.67 -23.31 15.01
C LYS A 94 1.90 -22.53 15.46
N PRO A 95 2.53 -21.75 14.59
CA PRO A 95 3.78 -21.09 14.93
C PRO A 95 3.52 -20.20 16.13
N ARG A 96 4.37 -20.33 17.17
CA ARG A 96 4.25 -19.56 18.41
C ARG A 96 4.08 -18.08 18.09
N LEU A 97 3.05 -17.45 18.68
CA LEU A 97 2.82 -16.02 18.58
C LEU A 97 3.96 -15.31 19.33
N THR A 98 4.92 -14.78 18.59
CA THR A 98 5.97 -13.91 19.13
C THR A 98 5.57 -12.45 18.89
N LEU A 99 5.98 -11.53 19.79
CA LEU A 99 5.73 -10.09 19.62
C LEU A 99 6.18 -9.58 18.25
N LYS A 100 7.33 -10.04 17.75
CA LYS A 100 7.84 -9.73 16.43
C LYS A 100 6.87 -10.15 15.32
N ARG A 101 6.23 -11.29 15.44
CA ARG A 101 5.29 -11.81 14.45
C ARG A 101 3.94 -11.08 14.51
N ILE A 102 3.47 -10.72 15.71
CA ILE A 102 2.28 -9.89 15.89
C ILE A 102 2.51 -8.52 15.23
N GLY A 103 3.64 -7.87 15.54
CA GLY A 103 4.00 -6.59 14.92
C GLY A 103 4.06 -6.66 13.39
N ALA A 104 4.74 -7.68 12.84
CA ALA A 104 4.80 -7.89 11.39
C ALA A 104 3.41 -8.12 10.77
N GLY A 105 2.51 -8.83 11.46
CA GLY A 105 1.13 -9.05 11.01
C GLY A 105 0.29 -7.76 10.99
N ILE A 106 0.44 -6.91 12.01
CA ILE A 106 -0.22 -5.59 12.08
C ILE A 106 0.27 -4.69 10.94
N LEU A 107 1.59 -4.63 10.72
CA LEU A 107 2.18 -3.86 9.63
C LEU A 107 1.71 -4.35 8.26
N ASP A 108 1.71 -5.66 8.04
CA ASP A 108 1.20 -6.26 6.79
C ASP A 108 -0.30 -5.96 6.57
N ALA A 109 -1.10 -5.95 7.64
CA ALA A 109 -2.51 -5.57 7.58
C ALA A 109 -2.67 -4.09 7.21
N LEU A 110 -1.94 -3.17 7.86
CA LEU A 110 -1.97 -1.74 7.56
C LEU A 110 -1.51 -1.45 6.14
N ILE A 111 -0.33 -1.95 5.74
CA ILE A 111 0.22 -1.74 4.39
C ILE A 111 -0.72 -2.30 3.33
N GLY A 112 -1.18 -3.54 3.50
CA GLY A 112 -2.07 -4.20 2.56
C GLY A 112 -3.44 -3.52 2.41
N THR A 113 -3.92 -2.88 3.47
CA THR A 113 -5.19 -2.14 3.47
C THR A 113 -5.03 -0.73 2.91
N MET A 114 -3.96 -0.01 3.26
CA MET A 114 -3.78 1.38 2.84
C MET A 114 -3.30 1.51 1.39
N SER A 115 -2.52 0.55 0.89
CA SER A 115 -1.95 0.62 -0.46
C SER A 115 -2.95 0.84 -1.59
N PRO A 116 -4.11 0.14 -1.64
CA PRO A 116 -5.11 0.37 -2.69
C PRO A 116 -5.80 1.74 -2.61
N LEU A 117 -5.75 2.42 -1.47
CA LEU A 117 -6.43 3.70 -1.23
C LEU A 117 -5.61 4.91 -1.68
N ILE A 118 -4.31 4.72 -1.91
CA ILE A 118 -3.38 5.81 -2.23
C ILE A 118 -3.80 6.64 -3.43
N PRO A 119 -4.25 6.09 -4.56
CA PRO A 119 -4.66 6.92 -5.69
C PRO A 119 -5.80 7.88 -5.34
N ALA A 120 -6.77 7.45 -4.54
CA ALA A 120 -7.87 8.28 -4.08
C ALA A 120 -7.40 9.38 -3.10
N ILE A 121 -6.50 9.04 -2.18
CA ILE A 121 -5.91 9.97 -1.22
C ILE A 121 -5.08 11.04 -1.96
N ILE A 122 -4.25 10.64 -2.92
CA ILE A 122 -3.45 11.58 -3.74
C ILE A 122 -4.39 12.49 -4.53
N GLY A 123 -5.39 11.94 -5.23
CA GLY A 123 -6.34 12.74 -6.00
C GLY A 123 -7.09 13.75 -5.15
N GLY A 124 -7.59 13.34 -3.99
CA GLY A 124 -8.22 14.23 -3.02
C GLY A 124 -7.29 15.33 -2.51
N SER A 125 -6.04 14.97 -2.15
CA SER A 125 -5.02 15.93 -1.71
C SER A 125 -4.72 16.99 -2.77
N MET A 126 -4.56 16.56 -4.03
CA MET A 126 -4.29 17.49 -5.13
C MET A 126 -5.45 18.45 -5.38
N LEU A 127 -6.70 17.99 -5.24
CA LEU A 127 -7.88 18.86 -5.36
C LEU A 127 -8.00 19.84 -4.18
N LYS A 128 -7.69 19.42 -2.95
CA LYS A 128 -7.62 20.33 -1.80
C LYS A 128 -6.54 21.38 -2.00
N LEU A 129 -5.39 20.98 -2.52
CA LEU A 129 -4.29 21.90 -2.86
C LEU A 129 -4.71 22.90 -3.95
N LEU A 130 -5.39 22.45 -5.00
CA LEU A 130 -5.93 23.32 -6.04
C LEU A 130 -6.94 24.32 -5.46
N ALA A 131 -7.85 23.88 -4.60
CA ALA A 131 -8.79 24.75 -3.92
C ALA A 131 -8.07 25.84 -3.10
N MET A 132 -7.04 25.46 -2.35
CA MET A 132 -6.21 26.39 -1.57
C MET A 132 -5.50 27.42 -2.46
N ILE A 133 -4.93 27.01 -3.58
CA ILE A 133 -4.26 27.90 -4.55
C ILE A 133 -5.26 28.91 -5.13
N LEU A 134 -6.46 28.46 -5.53
CA LEU A 134 -7.49 29.31 -6.12
C LEU A 134 -8.07 30.32 -5.12
N GLU A 135 -8.15 29.95 -3.83
CA GLU A 135 -8.50 30.86 -2.73
C GLU A 135 -7.39 31.90 -2.49
N MET A 136 -6.13 31.46 -2.40
CA MET A 136 -4.98 32.34 -2.14
C MET A 136 -4.74 33.35 -3.26
N THR A 137 -4.94 32.94 -4.51
CA THR A 137 -4.79 33.84 -5.68
C THR A 137 -5.97 34.78 -5.89
N GLY A 138 -7.02 34.65 -5.09
CA GLY A 138 -8.23 35.45 -5.21
C GLY A 138 -9.14 35.10 -6.40
N VAL A 139 -8.84 34.01 -7.12
CA VAL A 139 -9.69 33.49 -8.22
C VAL A 139 -11.02 33.01 -7.68
N LEU A 140 -11.01 32.35 -6.53
CA LEU A 140 -12.20 31.95 -5.81
C LEU A 140 -12.30 32.67 -4.46
N VAL A 141 -13.45 33.27 -4.20
CA VAL A 141 -13.69 33.99 -2.95
C VAL A 141 -14.01 32.99 -1.83
N LYS A 142 -13.44 33.24 -0.65
CA LYS A 142 -13.74 32.49 0.57
C LYS A 142 -15.23 32.44 0.84
N GLY A 143 -15.77 31.22 1.06
CA GLY A 143 -17.20 31.01 1.29
C GLY A 143 -18.06 30.93 0.03
N SER A 144 -17.47 31.02 -1.17
CA SER A 144 -18.22 30.77 -2.41
C SER A 144 -18.62 29.29 -2.52
N SER A 145 -19.78 29.04 -3.12
CA SER A 145 -20.29 27.67 -3.34
C SER A 145 -19.32 26.83 -4.17
N THR A 146 -18.66 27.43 -5.17
CA THR A 146 -17.68 26.75 -6.01
C THR A 146 -16.47 26.28 -5.20
N LEU A 147 -15.91 27.14 -4.34
CA LEU A 147 -14.81 26.78 -3.46
C LEU A 147 -15.22 25.68 -2.47
N THR A 148 -16.40 25.81 -1.89
CA THR A 148 -16.96 24.80 -0.97
C THR A 148 -17.11 23.45 -1.66
N ILE A 149 -17.70 23.41 -2.86
CA ILE A 149 -17.89 22.17 -3.62
C ILE A 149 -16.53 21.56 -3.99
N LEU A 150 -15.58 22.36 -4.46
CA LEU A 150 -14.24 21.89 -4.83
C LEU A 150 -13.51 21.29 -3.61
N THR A 151 -13.64 21.94 -2.46
CA THR A 151 -13.09 21.45 -1.19
C THR A 151 -13.74 20.12 -0.78
N VAL A 152 -15.06 20.00 -0.89
CA VAL A 152 -15.80 18.75 -0.60
C VAL A 152 -15.38 17.61 -1.53
N ILE A 153 -15.19 17.89 -2.83
CA ILE A 153 -14.70 16.89 -3.79
C ILE A 153 -13.31 16.39 -3.36
N GLY A 154 -12.41 17.30 -2.98
CA GLY A 154 -11.07 16.93 -2.50
C GLY A 154 -11.09 16.21 -1.15
N ASP A 155 -12.07 16.53 -0.29
CA ASP A 155 -12.19 15.97 1.06
C ASP A 155 -12.87 14.60 1.10
N GLY A 156 -13.60 14.23 0.06
CA GLY A 156 -14.43 13.02 0.05
C GLY A 156 -13.67 11.74 0.39
N ALA A 157 -12.44 11.56 -0.16
CA ALA A 157 -11.61 10.42 0.15
C ALA A 157 -11.14 10.39 1.62
N PHE A 158 -10.97 11.54 2.26
CA PHE A 158 -10.53 11.65 3.64
C PHE A 158 -11.69 11.49 4.62
N PHE A 159 -12.78 12.19 4.37
CA PHE A 159 -13.98 12.13 5.22
C PHE A 159 -14.54 10.70 5.30
N PHE A 160 -14.65 10.02 4.16
CA PHE A 160 -15.14 8.65 4.04
C PHE A 160 -14.04 7.60 4.12
N LEU A 161 -12.87 7.95 4.66
CA LEU A 161 -11.74 7.03 4.81
C LEU A 161 -12.12 5.73 5.53
N PRO A 162 -12.96 5.72 6.60
CA PRO A 162 -13.40 4.48 7.25
C PRO A 162 -14.09 3.50 6.30
N LEU A 163 -14.90 3.99 5.34
CA LEU A 163 -15.56 3.13 4.35
C LEU A 163 -14.56 2.53 3.37
N MET A 164 -13.63 3.35 2.90
CA MET A 164 -12.58 2.91 1.97
C MET A 164 -11.66 1.89 2.62
N VAL A 165 -11.28 2.13 3.89
CA VAL A 165 -10.48 1.20 4.69
C VAL A 165 -11.24 -0.11 4.90
N ALA A 166 -12.53 -0.07 5.24
CA ALA A 166 -13.35 -1.26 5.42
C ALA A 166 -13.44 -2.10 4.14
N ALA A 167 -13.61 -1.45 2.98
CA ALA A 167 -13.64 -2.12 1.68
C ALA A 167 -12.31 -2.83 1.38
N SER A 168 -11.20 -2.12 1.53
CA SER A 168 -9.87 -2.66 1.28
C SER A 168 -9.48 -3.74 2.29
N ALA A 169 -9.78 -3.55 3.58
CA ALA A 169 -9.54 -4.50 4.65
C ALA A 169 -10.38 -5.79 4.45
N ALA A 170 -11.60 -5.68 3.91
CA ALA A 170 -12.43 -6.84 3.62
C ALA A 170 -11.76 -7.77 2.59
N ILE A 171 -11.11 -7.22 1.59
CA ILE A 171 -10.29 -8.00 0.63
C ILE A 171 -9.11 -8.65 1.36
N LYS A 172 -8.40 -7.91 2.18
CA LYS A 172 -7.22 -8.39 2.94
C LYS A 172 -7.58 -9.52 3.91
N PHE A 173 -8.67 -9.37 4.66
CA PHE A 173 -9.12 -10.34 5.66
C PHE A 173 -10.09 -11.41 5.11
N LYS A 174 -10.40 -11.37 3.80
CA LYS A 174 -11.27 -12.33 3.11
C LYS A 174 -12.66 -12.42 3.75
N THR A 175 -13.28 -11.28 4.03
CA THR A 175 -14.65 -11.13 4.53
C THR A 175 -15.53 -10.41 3.52
N ASN A 176 -16.83 -10.34 3.77
CA ASN A 176 -17.78 -9.70 2.85
C ASN A 176 -17.61 -8.18 2.82
N MET A 177 -17.22 -7.63 1.67
CA MET A 177 -16.95 -6.22 1.47
C MET A 177 -18.20 -5.36 1.70
N SER A 178 -19.38 -5.78 1.21
CA SER A 178 -20.61 -5.00 1.35
C SER A 178 -21.03 -4.85 2.81
N LEU A 179 -20.87 -5.92 3.61
CA LEU A 179 -21.14 -5.88 5.05
C LEU A 179 -20.12 -4.99 5.77
N ALA A 180 -18.84 -5.07 5.41
CA ALA A 180 -17.81 -4.21 6.00
C ALA A 180 -18.09 -2.72 5.73
N ILE A 181 -18.44 -2.37 4.49
CA ILE A 181 -18.84 -1.00 4.11
C ILE A 181 -20.10 -0.56 4.87
N ALA A 182 -21.12 -1.42 4.96
CA ALA A 182 -22.36 -1.10 5.66
C ALA A 182 -22.10 -0.79 7.15
N ILE A 183 -21.28 -1.59 7.83
CA ILE A 183 -20.95 -1.39 9.25
C ILE A 183 -20.09 -0.12 9.43
N ALA A 184 -19.11 0.11 8.55
CA ALA A 184 -18.32 1.34 8.58
C ALA A 184 -19.19 2.56 8.28
N GLY A 185 -20.21 2.40 7.42
CA GLY A 185 -21.22 3.43 7.12
C GLY A 185 -22.01 3.90 8.33
N VAL A 186 -22.27 3.00 9.29
CA VAL A 186 -22.90 3.38 10.57
C VAL A 186 -22.05 4.40 11.32
N LEU A 187 -20.72 4.22 11.36
CA LEU A 187 -19.80 5.10 12.08
C LEU A 187 -19.71 6.51 11.50
N VAL A 188 -20.01 6.69 10.22
CA VAL A 188 -19.99 7.98 9.52
C VAL A 188 -21.38 8.44 9.07
N HIS A 189 -22.43 7.77 9.56
CA HIS A 189 -23.81 8.18 9.28
C HIS A 189 -24.08 9.56 9.88
N PRO A 190 -24.70 10.51 9.15
CA PRO A 190 -24.92 11.88 9.64
C PRO A 190 -25.60 11.95 11.01
N SER A 191 -26.66 11.15 11.23
CA SER A 191 -27.35 11.11 12.53
C SER A 191 -26.47 10.54 13.65
N PHE A 192 -25.54 9.63 13.33
CA PHE A 192 -24.60 9.10 14.31
C PHE A 192 -23.51 10.13 14.65
N ILE A 193 -23.03 10.87 13.65
CA ILE A 193 -22.08 11.99 13.85
C ILE A 193 -22.69 13.06 14.74
N GLU A 194 -23.97 13.44 14.50
CA GLU A 194 -24.71 14.39 15.35
C GLU A 194 -24.87 13.87 16.77
N LEU A 195 -25.23 12.59 16.94
CA LEU A 195 -25.34 11.95 18.24
C LEU A 195 -24.02 11.96 19.02
N MET A 196 -22.90 11.70 18.34
CA MET A 196 -21.55 11.77 18.95
C MET A 196 -21.15 13.22 19.29
N ALA A 197 -21.57 14.21 18.51
CA ALA A 197 -21.36 15.62 18.82
C ALA A 197 -22.13 16.03 20.08
N LYS A 198 -23.36 15.58 20.28
CA LYS A 198 -24.14 15.79 21.53
C LYS A 198 -23.50 15.10 22.71
N ALA A 199 -23.05 13.85 22.56
CA ALA A 199 -22.32 13.13 23.59
C ALA A 199 -21.04 13.86 24.02
N ALA A 200 -20.33 14.49 23.08
CA ALA A 200 -19.15 15.31 23.38
C ALA A 200 -19.49 16.60 24.17
N GLN A 201 -20.74 17.08 24.11
CA GLN A 201 -21.25 18.21 24.89
C GLN A 201 -21.77 17.79 26.28
N GLY A 202 -21.68 16.49 26.62
CA GLY A 202 -22.09 15.96 27.91
C GLY A 202 -23.49 15.34 27.94
N GLU A 203 -24.17 15.22 26.79
CA GLU A 203 -25.42 14.46 26.74
C GLU A 203 -25.15 12.95 26.92
N HIS A 204 -26.03 12.30 27.68
CA HIS A 204 -25.92 10.87 27.94
C HIS A 204 -26.40 10.07 26.72
N VAL A 205 -25.48 9.40 26.04
CA VAL A 205 -25.78 8.54 24.90
C VAL A 205 -25.50 7.09 25.27
N GLU A 206 -26.51 6.23 25.08
CA GLU A 206 -26.39 4.81 25.39
C GLU A 206 -27.00 3.93 24.29
N PHE A 207 -26.49 2.73 24.15
CA PHE A 207 -27.06 1.67 23.33
C PHE A 207 -27.40 0.49 24.23
N ALA A 208 -28.70 0.18 24.37
CA ALA A 208 -29.19 -0.90 25.23
C ALA A 208 -28.59 -0.86 26.65
N LEU A 209 -28.63 0.31 27.31
CA LEU A 209 -28.10 0.60 28.66
C LEU A 209 -26.56 0.59 28.75
N ILE A 210 -25.84 0.44 27.61
CA ILE A 210 -24.40 0.52 27.58
C ILE A 210 -23.99 1.92 27.12
N PRO A 211 -23.21 2.66 27.91
CA PRO A 211 -22.80 4.01 27.52
C PRO A 211 -21.93 3.99 26.26
N VAL A 212 -22.21 4.87 25.32
CA VAL A 212 -21.45 5.05 24.10
C VAL A 212 -20.47 6.21 24.28
N THR A 213 -19.20 5.95 24.09
CA THR A 213 -18.15 6.97 24.20
C THR A 213 -18.26 7.95 23.01
N ALA A 214 -18.19 9.24 23.28
CA ALA A 214 -18.15 10.28 22.25
C ALA A 214 -16.85 10.18 21.44
N VAL A 215 -16.97 9.78 20.19
CA VAL A 215 -15.82 9.57 19.30
C VAL A 215 -16.13 10.08 17.88
N LYS A 216 -15.16 10.77 17.27
CA LYS A 216 -15.23 11.16 15.86
C LYS A 216 -14.55 10.10 15.00
N TYR A 217 -15.32 9.43 14.16
CA TYR A 217 -14.81 8.34 13.31
C TYR A 217 -14.41 8.77 11.89
N THR A 218 -14.86 9.93 11.42
CA THR A 218 -14.42 10.49 10.13
C THR A 218 -12.91 10.69 10.13
N TYR A 219 -12.28 10.53 8.98
CA TYR A 219 -10.81 10.61 8.78
C TYR A 219 -9.99 9.52 9.48
N THR A 220 -10.61 8.54 10.14
CA THR A 220 -9.89 7.50 10.90
C THR A 220 -9.67 6.24 10.09
N VAL A 221 -8.60 5.51 10.42
CA VAL A 221 -8.20 4.26 9.76
C VAL A 221 -8.35 3.06 10.71
N ILE A 222 -7.79 3.19 11.91
CA ILE A 222 -7.63 2.06 12.85
C ILE A 222 -8.97 1.44 13.27
N PRO A 223 -10.03 2.22 13.62
CA PRO A 223 -11.32 1.63 13.98
C PRO A 223 -11.90 0.75 12.87
N ALA A 224 -11.89 1.24 11.63
CA ALA A 224 -12.42 0.51 10.48
C ALA A 224 -11.61 -0.75 10.16
N LEU A 225 -10.27 -0.69 10.30
CA LEU A 225 -9.38 -1.82 10.11
C LEU A 225 -9.66 -2.92 11.14
N VAL A 226 -9.70 -2.56 12.43
CA VAL A 226 -9.95 -3.51 13.54
C VAL A 226 -11.36 -4.08 13.44
N MET A 227 -12.36 -3.24 13.15
CA MET A 227 -13.74 -3.68 12.94
C MET A 227 -13.83 -4.71 11.82
N THR A 228 -13.20 -4.48 10.67
CA THR A 228 -13.25 -5.40 9.53
C THR A 228 -12.50 -6.70 9.83
N TRP A 229 -11.40 -6.63 10.58
CA TRP A 229 -10.72 -7.82 11.07
C TRP A 229 -11.63 -8.66 12.00
N CYS A 230 -12.29 -8.04 12.97
CA CYS A 230 -13.28 -8.70 13.84
C CYS A 230 -14.46 -9.26 13.05
N LEU A 231 -14.96 -8.50 12.04
CA LEU A 231 -16.03 -8.94 11.15
C LEU A 231 -15.71 -10.27 10.47
N SER A 232 -14.46 -10.50 10.08
CA SER A 232 -14.02 -11.76 9.45
C SER A 232 -14.21 -12.98 10.36
N TYR A 233 -14.17 -12.79 11.68
CA TYR A 233 -14.44 -13.84 12.67
C TYR A 233 -15.93 -13.98 12.94
N ILE A 234 -16.66 -12.86 13.08
CA ILE A 234 -18.11 -12.84 13.28
C ILE A 234 -18.81 -13.51 12.10
N GLU A 235 -18.42 -13.18 10.87
CA GLU A 235 -18.98 -13.79 9.66
C GLU A 235 -18.82 -15.30 9.66
N ARG A 236 -17.63 -15.81 9.99
CA ARG A 236 -17.36 -17.26 10.07
C ARG A 236 -18.14 -17.94 11.17
N TRP A 237 -18.32 -17.28 12.30
CA TRP A 237 -19.08 -17.79 13.43
C TRP A 237 -20.58 -17.84 13.09
N VAL A 238 -21.16 -16.75 12.59
CA VAL A 238 -22.57 -16.67 12.20
C VAL A 238 -22.87 -17.64 11.08
N ASP A 239 -21.93 -17.84 10.13
CA ASP A 239 -22.10 -18.82 9.04
C ASP A 239 -22.27 -20.26 9.53
N ARG A 240 -21.65 -20.61 10.66
CA ARG A 240 -21.75 -21.96 11.27
C ARG A 240 -23.07 -22.19 12.01
N ILE A 241 -23.62 -21.14 12.63
CA ILE A 241 -24.82 -21.25 13.46
C ILE A 241 -26.11 -21.01 12.67
N THR A 242 -26.02 -20.41 11.49
CA THR A 242 -27.21 -20.07 10.68
C THR A 242 -27.68 -21.27 9.86
N PRO A 243 -28.97 -21.71 10.01
CA PRO A 243 -29.53 -22.82 9.23
C PRO A 243 -29.54 -22.51 7.73
N ALA A 244 -29.30 -23.53 6.90
CA ALA A 244 -29.20 -23.40 5.45
C ALA A 244 -30.43 -22.76 4.79
N VAL A 245 -31.63 -23.04 5.30
CA VAL A 245 -32.90 -22.52 4.77
C VAL A 245 -33.03 -21.01 4.92
N THR A 246 -32.53 -20.44 6.04
CA THR A 246 -32.67 -19.01 6.36
C THR A 246 -31.40 -18.21 6.08
N LYS A 247 -30.36 -18.85 5.57
CA LYS A 247 -29.01 -18.30 5.45
C LYS A 247 -28.93 -17.02 4.63
N ASN A 248 -29.77 -16.89 3.60
CA ASN A 248 -29.73 -15.75 2.67
C ASN A 248 -30.13 -14.41 3.29
N PHE A 249 -30.99 -14.41 4.31
CA PHE A 249 -31.41 -13.17 4.99
C PHE A 249 -31.00 -13.14 6.46
N LEU A 250 -31.03 -14.27 7.16
CA LEU A 250 -30.71 -14.31 8.59
C LEU A 250 -29.22 -14.11 8.84
N LYS A 251 -28.34 -14.68 8.02
CA LYS A 251 -26.88 -14.52 8.15
C LYS A 251 -26.46 -13.04 8.07
N PRO A 252 -26.76 -12.28 7.00
CA PRO A 252 -26.36 -10.88 6.93
C PRO A 252 -27.02 -10.01 8.03
N MET A 253 -28.28 -10.30 8.39
CA MET A 253 -28.96 -9.60 9.48
C MET A 253 -28.23 -9.81 10.83
N LEU A 254 -27.89 -11.04 11.20
CA LEU A 254 -27.20 -11.34 12.44
C LEU A 254 -25.79 -10.74 12.44
N ILE A 255 -25.09 -10.78 11.31
CA ILE A 255 -23.74 -10.19 11.21
C ILE A 255 -23.81 -8.69 11.50
N VAL A 256 -24.71 -7.95 10.87
CA VAL A 256 -24.84 -6.50 11.08
C VAL A 256 -25.31 -6.20 12.51
N LEU A 257 -26.29 -6.96 13.03
CA LEU A 257 -26.83 -6.81 14.38
C LEU A 257 -25.78 -7.02 15.47
N ILE A 258 -24.79 -7.88 15.24
CA ILE A 258 -23.71 -8.15 16.19
C ILE A 258 -22.54 -7.18 15.96
N ALA A 259 -22.11 -7.02 14.71
CA ALA A 259 -20.90 -6.29 14.39
C ALA A 259 -21.04 -4.78 14.53
N ALA A 260 -22.19 -4.17 14.22
CA ALA A 260 -22.38 -2.73 14.33
C ALA A 260 -22.38 -2.24 15.80
N PRO A 261 -23.14 -2.83 16.74
CA PRO A 261 -23.02 -2.45 18.15
C PRO A 261 -21.62 -2.71 18.73
N LEU A 262 -21.00 -3.82 18.36
CA LEU A 262 -19.64 -4.15 18.81
C LEU A 262 -18.63 -3.10 18.29
N ALA A 263 -18.80 -2.65 17.04
CA ALA A 263 -17.99 -1.59 16.45
C ALA A 263 -18.16 -0.25 17.19
N ILE A 264 -19.38 0.12 17.52
CA ILE A 264 -19.70 1.40 18.20
C ILE A 264 -19.21 1.40 19.65
N VAL A 265 -19.53 0.34 20.40
CA VAL A 265 -19.35 0.32 21.86
C VAL A 265 -17.92 -0.05 22.26
N ILE A 266 -17.27 -0.95 21.53
CA ILE A 266 -15.99 -1.55 21.93
C ILE A 266 -14.89 -1.25 20.93
N ILE A 267 -15.07 -1.67 19.68
CA ILE A 267 -13.95 -1.67 18.69
C ILE A 267 -13.58 -0.25 18.30
N GLY A 268 -14.57 0.62 18.07
CA GLY A 268 -14.35 1.99 17.68
C GLY A 268 -13.55 2.78 18.72
N PRO A 269 -13.98 2.86 19.98
CA PRO A 269 -13.22 3.52 21.04
C PRO A 269 -11.82 2.96 21.22
N ILE A 270 -11.64 1.64 21.21
CA ILE A 270 -10.32 0.99 21.30
C ILE A 270 -9.47 1.37 20.09
N GLY A 271 -10.02 1.34 18.88
CA GLY A 271 -9.31 1.72 17.66
C GLY A 271 -8.84 3.17 17.66
N ILE A 272 -9.68 4.09 18.14
CA ILE A 272 -9.29 5.50 18.33
C ILE A 272 -8.20 5.63 19.38
N TRP A 273 -8.35 4.95 20.52
CA TRP A 273 -7.34 4.97 21.57
C TRP A 273 -5.98 4.46 21.09
N ILE A 274 -5.95 3.36 20.32
CA ILE A 274 -4.73 2.84 19.70
C ILE A 274 -4.13 3.88 18.73
N GLY A 275 -4.96 4.46 17.84
CA GLY A 275 -4.52 5.49 16.91
C GLY A 275 -3.94 6.71 17.62
N SER A 276 -4.61 7.21 18.66
CA SER A 276 -4.15 8.33 19.47
C SER A 276 -2.86 8.00 20.24
N ALA A 277 -2.71 6.78 20.74
CA ALA A 277 -1.49 6.35 21.43
C ALA A 277 -0.29 6.31 20.47
N ILE A 278 -0.48 5.79 19.25
CA ILE A 278 0.58 5.80 18.20
C ILE A 278 0.93 7.24 17.84
N SER A 279 -0.06 8.08 17.60
CA SER A 279 0.13 9.51 17.30
C SER A 279 0.89 10.21 18.43
N ALA A 280 0.44 10.03 19.67
CA ALA A 280 1.10 10.60 20.84
C ALA A 280 2.56 10.15 20.97
N LEU A 281 2.86 8.89 20.74
CA LEU A 281 4.23 8.36 20.76
C LEU A 281 5.11 9.08 19.72
N VAL A 282 4.65 9.16 18.47
CA VAL A 282 5.38 9.79 17.36
C VAL A 282 5.64 11.27 17.66
N TYR A 283 4.62 12.01 18.08
CA TYR A 283 4.74 13.45 18.34
C TYR A 283 5.41 13.77 19.68
N THR A 284 5.36 12.87 20.65
CA THR A 284 6.17 13.00 21.89
C THR A 284 7.66 12.93 21.53
N ILE A 285 8.05 11.96 20.69
CA ILE A 285 9.44 11.86 20.21
C ILE A 285 9.82 13.14 19.45
N HIS A 286 8.93 13.64 18.59
CA HIS A 286 9.14 14.91 17.90
C HIS A 286 9.27 16.09 18.86
N GLY A 287 8.43 16.14 19.90
CA GLY A 287 8.48 17.19 20.94
C GLY A 287 9.80 17.23 21.72
N TYR A 288 10.39 16.05 21.99
CA TYR A 288 11.69 15.98 22.66
C TYR A 288 12.88 16.22 21.74
N LEU A 289 12.87 15.67 20.55
CA LEU A 289 13.97 15.75 19.59
C LEU A 289 13.89 16.98 18.67
N GLY A 290 12.71 17.61 18.55
CA GLY A 290 12.49 18.79 17.70
C GLY A 290 12.96 18.54 16.25
N TRP A 291 13.78 19.45 15.73
CA TRP A 291 14.31 19.38 14.39
C TRP A 291 15.09 18.08 14.09
N LEU A 292 15.69 17.46 15.11
CA LEU A 292 16.47 16.23 14.96
C LEU A 292 15.57 15.05 14.54
N SER A 293 14.33 14.99 15.01
CA SER A 293 13.38 13.94 14.57
C SER A 293 13.05 14.07 13.08
N VAL A 294 12.91 15.29 12.58
CA VAL A 294 12.68 15.57 11.15
C VAL A 294 13.92 15.17 10.32
N ALA A 295 15.11 15.44 10.82
CA ALA A 295 16.37 15.05 10.20
C ALA A 295 16.52 13.53 10.09
N ILE A 296 16.29 12.82 11.19
CA ILE A 296 16.36 11.35 11.23
C ILE A 296 15.32 10.75 10.28
N MET A 297 14.08 11.26 10.31
CA MET A 297 13.03 10.81 9.42
C MET A 297 13.38 11.04 7.95
N GLY A 298 13.95 12.21 7.60
CA GLY A 298 14.41 12.52 6.25
C GLY A 298 15.51 11.59 5.74
N ALA A 299 16.42 11.16 6.63
CA ALA A 299 17.41 10.15 6.30
C ALA A 299 16.78 8.75 6.13
N LEU A 300 15.86 8.37 7.00
CA LEU A 300 15.27 7.03 6.99
C LEU A 300 14.18 6.86 5.96
N TRP A 301 13.56 7.94 5.48
CA TRP A 301 12.40 7.90 4.61
C TRP A 301 12.60 7.03 3.36
N PRO A 302 13.69 7.13 2.58
CA PRO A 302 13.91 6.24 1.44
C PRO A 302 13.95 4.75 1.82
N LEU A 303 14.48 4.42 3.01
CA LEU A 303 14.50 3.04 3.50
C LEU A 303 13.11 2.56 3.93
N LEU A 304 12.31 3.45 4.52
CA LEU A 304 10.91 3.18 4.87
C LEU A 304 10.06 3.01 3.61
N VAL A 305 10.30 3.79 2.56
CA VAL A 305 9.65 3.63 1.25
C VAL A 305 10.04 2.29 0.62
N MET A 306 11.32 1.94 0.66
CA MET A 306 11.84 0.68 0.11
C MET A 306 11.17 -0.56 0.73
N THR A 307 10.87 -0.51 2.02
CA THR A 307 10.21 -1.59 2.75
C THR A 307 8.69 -1.49 2.78
N GLY A 308 8.12 -0.41 2.25
CA GLY A 308 6.69 -0.09 2.34
C GLY A 308 6.23 0.39 3.71
N MET A 309 7.16 0.52 4.68
CA MET A 309 6.85 0.91 6.06
C MET A 309 6.43 2.37 6.21
N HIS A 310 6.76 3.25 5.26
CA HIS A 310 6.34 4.66 5.26
C HIS A 310 4.81 4.81 5.35
N ARG A 311 4.05 3.84 4.86
CA ARG A 311 2.57 3.84 4.87
C ARG A 311 1.97 3.72 6.26
N VAL A 312 2.74 3.27 7.25
CA VAL A 312 2.32 3.19 8.65
C VAL A 312 2.04 4.59 9.23
N PHE A 313 2.74 5.61 8.72
CA PHE A 313 2.55 7.00 9.15
C PHE A 313 1.30 7.67 8.56
N THR A 314 0.76 7.13 7.46
CA THR A 314 -0.42 7.71 6.77
C THR A 314 -1.61 7.98 7.69
N PRO A 315 -2.06 7.03 8.55
CA PRO A 315 -3.18 7.30 9.46
C PRO A 315 -2.88 8.43 10.44
N THR A 316 -1.67 8.45 10.97
CA THR A 316 -1.23 9.47 11.95
C THR A 316 -1.15 10.85 11.31
N ILE A 317 -0.60 10.97 10.10
CA ILE A 317 -0.54 12.24 9.35
C ILE A 317 -1.95 12.78 9.10
N ILE A 318 -2.86 11.93 8.61
CA ILE A 318 -4.26 12.33 8.32
C ILE A 318 -4.96 12.79 9.59
N GLN A 319 -4.83 12.04 10.68
CA GLN A 319 -5.43 12.37 11.96
C GLN A 319 -4.88 13.71 12.48
N THR A 320 -3.57 13.91 12.45
CA THR A 320 -2.94 15.14 12.92
C THR A 320 -3.37 16.35 12.12
N ILE A 321 -3.39 16.27 10.79
CA ILE A 321 -3.90 17.36 9.94
C ILE A 321 -5.37 17.65 10.23
N ALA A 322 -6.19 16.61 10.45
CA ALA A 322 -7.60 16.78 10.77
C ALA A 322 -7.82 17.44 12.15
N GLU A 323 -6.99 17.14 13.14
CA GLU A 323 -7.12 17.63 14.52
C GLU A 323 -6.46 19.02 14.71
N THR A 324 -5.29 19.23 14.14
CA THR A 324 -4.46 20.43 14.38
C THR A 324 -4.37 21.37 13.19
N GLY A 325 -4.86 20.94 12.01
CA GLY A 325 -4.77 21.70 10.76
C GLY A 325 -3.44 21.56 10.02
N LYS A 326 -2.42 20.97 10.63
CA LYS A 326 -1.07 20.84 10.03
C LYS A 326 -0.26 19.69 10.63
N GLU A 327 0.72 19.20 9.86
CA GLU A 327 1.66 18.16 10.29
C GLU A 327 3.10 18.65 10.09
N GLY A 328 3.92 18.58 11.15
CA GLY A 328 5.24 19.22 11.21
C GLY A 328 6.43 18.29 11.32
N MET A 329 6.27 16.98 11.21
CA MET A 329 7.37 16.02 11.36
C MET A 329 7.62 15.20 10.09
N VAL A 330 6.64 14.42 9.67
CA VAL A 330 6.80 13.46 8.57
C VAL A 330 6.81 14.18 7.22
N MET A 331 5.79 14.99 6.95
CA MET A 331 5.66 15.70 5.69
C MET A 331 6.84 16.66 5.38
N PRO A 332 7.34 17.47 6.36
CA PRO A 332 8.54 18.27 6.10
C PRO A 332 9.80 17.43 5.84
N SER A 333 9.94 16.26 6.48
CA SER A 333 11.07 15.36 6.25
C SER A 333 11.09 14.77 4.84
N GLU A 334 9.91 14.54 4.27
CA GLU A 334 9.76 14.01 2.91
C GLU A 334 10.26 14.97 1.83
N ILE A 335 10.20 16.30 2.07
CA ILE A 335 10.74 17.30 1.12
C ILE A 335 12.19 16.94 0.80
N GLY A 336 13.02 16.84 1.84
CA GLY A 336 14.42 16.52 1.71
C GLY A 336 14.66 15.14 1.10
N ALA A 337 13.93 14.14 1.56
CA ALA A 337 14.09 12.76 1.10
C ALA A 337 13.72 12.56 -0.37
N ASN A 338 12.55 13.04 -0.80
CA ASN A 338 12.07 12.85 -2.17
C ASN A 338 12.92 13.60 -3.19
N LEU A 339 13.23 14.88 -2.89
CA LEU A 339 14.02 15.70 -3.81
C LEU A 339 15.49 15.27 -3.84
N SER A 340 16.01 14.71 -2.74
CA SER A 340 17.37 14.15 -2.73
C SER A 340 17.49 12.92 -3.63
N LEU A 341 16.47 12.06 -3.69
CA LEU A 341 16.42 10.97 -4.67
C LEU A 341 16.34 11.51 -6.11
N GLY A 342 15.62 12.61 -6.32
CA GLY A 342 15.59 13.31 -7.60
C GLY A 342 16.95 13.88 -8.02
N GLY A 343 17.63 14.59 -7.11
CA GLY A 343 18.95 15.16 -7.36
C GLY A 343 20.04 14.12 -7.60
N SER A 344 20.03 13.02 -6.83
CA SER A 344 20.95 11.92 -7.06
C SER A 344 20.71 11.24 -8.40
N SER A 345 19.45 11.12 -8.84
CA SER A 345 19.09 10.59 -10.16
C SER A 345 19.54 11.52 -11.28
N LEU A 346 19.47 12.84 -11.11
CA LEU A 346 20.06 13.81 -12.05
C LEU A 346 21.57 13.64 -12.21
N ALA A 347 22.29 13.43 -11.10
CA ALA A 347 23.72 13.17 -11.13
C ALA A 347 24.08 11.88 -11.88
N VAL A 348 23.27 10.83 -11.70
CA VAL A 348 23.42 9.58 -12.46
C VAL A 348 23.17 9.83 -13.94
N ALA A 349 22.10 10.54 -14.30
CA ALA A 349 21.77 10.87 -15.68
C ALA A 349 22.89 11.69 -16.37
N TRP A 350 23.54 12.56 -15.61
CA TRP A 350 24.66 13.38 -16.08
C TRP A 350 25.89 12.53 -16.38
N LYS A 351 26.26 11.60 -15.50
CA LYS A 351 27.55 10.90 -15.53
C LYS A 351 27.51 9.56 -16.28
N THR A 352 26.34 8.89 -16.37
CA THR A 352 26.23 7.58 -16.99
C THR A 352 26.47 7.61 -18.48
N LYS A 353 27.15 6.58 -19.00
CA LYS A 353 27.33 6.33 -20.43
C LYS A 353 26.24 5.45 -21.02
N ASN A 354 25.42 4.80 -20.17
CA ASN A 354 24.33 3.92 -20.58
C ASN A 354 23.08 4.77 -20.95
N PRO A 355 22.64 4.76 -22.25
CA PRO A 355 21.50 5.58 -22.69
C PRO A 355 20.17 5.21 -21.99
N GLU A 356 19.95 3.93 -21.72
CA GLU A 356 18.74 3.44 -21.07
C GLU A 356 18.69 3.89 -19.60
N LEU A 357 19.80 3.76 -18.88
CA LEU A 357 19.92 4.25 -17.52
C LEU A 357 19.75 5.77 -17.47
N ARG A 358 20.28 6.51 -18.45
CA ARG A 358 20.12 7.97 -18.53
C ARG A 358 18.66 8.36 -18.67
N GLN A 359 17.90 7.73 -19.56
CA GLN A 359 16.47 7.99 -19.74
C GLN A 359 15.68 7.67 -18.47
N THR A 360 15.94 6.51 -17.88
CA THR A 360 15.33 6.11 -16.61
C THR A 360 15.62 7.11 -15.50
N ALA A 361 16.87 7.54 -15.37
CA ALA A 361 17.28 8.48 -14.33
C ALA A 361 16.70 9.88 -14.53
N LEU A 362 16.58 10.37 -15.77
CA LEU A 362 15.92 11.65 -16.06
C LEU A 362 14.42 11.61 -15.75
N ALA A 363 13.72 10.55 -16.18
CA ALA A 363 12.30 10.38 -15.89
C ALA A 363 12.04 10.26 -14.38
N ALA A 364 12.88 9.50 -13.69
CA ALA A 364 12.82 9.33 -12.25
C ALA A 364 13.09 10.64 -11.48
N ALA A 365 14.07 11.42 -11.92
CA ALA A 365 14.38 12.74 -11.37
C ALA A 365 13.21 13.70 -11.54
N ALA A 366 12.65 13.78 -12.74
CA ALA A 366 11.47 14.60 -13.00
C ALA A 366 10.28 14.22 -12.11
N SER A 367 10.00 12.93 -11.98
CA SER A 367 8.93 12.42 -11.10
C SER A 367 9.14 12.82 -9.64
N ALA A 368 10.35 12.63 -9.11
CA ALA A 368 10.67 12.93 -7.71
C ALA A 368 10.67 14.43 -7.42
N ILE A 369 11.26 15.25 -8.31
CA ILE A 369 11.38 16.70 -8.09
C ILE A 369 10.04 17.41 -8.31
N MET A 370 9.34 17.10 -9.40
CA MET A 370 8.11 17.82 -9.75
C MET A 370 6.91 17.37 -8.92
N ALA A 371 6.69 16.06 -8.84
CA ALA A 371 5.50 15.48 -8.20
C ALA A 371 5.74 14.89 -6.81
N GLY A 372 6.99 14.80 -6.33
CA GLY A 372 7.33 14.15 -5.07
C GLY A 372 7.24 12.62 -5.10
N ILE A 373 7.06 12.02 -6.28
CA ILE A 373 6.94 10.57 -6.44
C ILE A 373 8.35 10.00 -6.58
N SER A 374 8.88 9.49 -5.48
CA SER A 374 10.30 9.09 -5.36
C SER A 374 10.57 7.62 -5.70
N GLU A 375 9.55 6.77 -5.83
CA GLU A 375 9.69 5.34 -6.11
C GLU A 375 10.47 5.04 -7.40
N PRO A 376 10.26 5.73 -8.54
CA PRO A 376 11.06 5.50 -9.74
C PRO A 376 12.55 5.82 -9.52
N ALA A 377 12.87 6.87 -8.76
CA ALA A 377 14.24 7.25 -8.44
C ALA A 377 14.88 6.24 -7.47
N LEU A 378 14.11 5.78 -6.50
CA LEU A 378 14.56 4.82 -5.51
C LEU A 378 14.85 3.44 -6.15
N TYR A 379 13.87 2.84 -6.82
CA TYR A 379 13.99 1.48 -7.37
C TYR A 379 14.73 1.45 -8.71
N GLY A 380 14.51 2.45 -9.57
CA GLY A 380 15.11 2.51 -10.91
C GLY A 380 16.59 2.89 -10.88
N VAL A 381 17.02 3.70 -9.91
CA VAL A 381 18.35 4.31 -9.88
C VAL A 381 19.09 4.05 -8.56
N ALA A 382 18.56 4.52 -7.43
CA ALA A 382 19.32 4.62 -6.19
C ALA A 382 19.70 3.25 -5.60
N ILE A 383 18.76 2.31 -5.54
CA ILE A 383 19.00 0.95 -5.02
C ILE A 383 19.95 0.18 -5.94
N ARG A 384 19.77 0.30 -7.25
CA ARG A 384 20.60 -0.41 -8.24
C ARG A 384 22.07 -0.02 -8.17
N LEU A 385 22.34 1.28 -7.92
CA LEU A 385 23.71 1.83 -7.91
C LEU A 385 24.27 2.01 -6.50
N LYS A 386 23.47 1.83 -5.44
CA LYS A 386 23.81 1.89 -4.01
C LYS A 386 24.35 3.25 -3.53
N ARG A 387 25.40 3.79 -4.14
CA ARG A 387 26.04 5.06 -3.72
C ARG A 387 25.12 6.28 -3.88
N PRO A 388 24.31 6.41 -4.94
CA PRO A 388 23.26 7.45 -5.02
C PRO A 388 22.23 7.36 -3.89
N LEU A 389 21.92 6.15 -3.40
CA LEU A 389 21.07 5.98 -2.22
C LEU A 389 21.76 6.60 -0.97
N ILE A 390 23.04 6.29 -0.72
CA ILE A 390 23.78 6.85 0.41
C ILE A 390 23.81 8.38 0.34
N ALA A 391 24.06 8.94 -0.86
CA ALA A 391 24.02 10.39 -1.07
C ALA A 391 22.65 10.97 -0.71
N SER A 392 21.56 10.29 -1.09
CA SER A 392 20.20 10.71 -0.79
C SER A 392 19.88 10.65 0.71
N LEU A 393 20.35 9.61 1.43
CA LEU A 393 20.16 9.49 2.89
C LEU A 393 20.87 10.63 3.65
N ILE A 394 22.10 10.93 3.27
CA ILE A 394 22.88 12.04 3.89
C ILE A 394 22.20 13.38 3.59
N SER A 395 21.84 13.62 2.35
CA SER A 395 21.15 14.83 1.93
C SER A 395 19.78 14.95 2.61
N GLY A 396 19.02 13.87 2.69
CA GLY A 396 17.73 13.81 3.39
C GLY A 396 17.84 14.17 4.87
N PHE A 397 18.91 13.73 5.55
CA PHE A 397 19.18 14.11 6.93
C PHE A 397 19.39 15.62 7.06
N ILE A 398 20.29 16.19 6.25
CA ILE A 398 20.63 17.62 6.31
C ILE A 398 19.42 18.48 5.98
N CYS A 399 18.68 18.13 4.91
CA CYS A 399 17.48 18.86 4.49
C CYS A 399 16.35 18.73 5.52
N GLY A 400 16.18 17.55 6.13
CA GLY A 400 15.24 17.35 7.23
C GLY A 400 15.58 18.18 8.45
N ALA A 401 16.88 18.31 8.78
CA ALA A 401 17.34 19.22 9.85
C ALA A 401 16.97 20.67 9.56
N VAL A 402 17.22 21.16 8.34
CA VAL A 402 16.88 22.53 7.95
C VAL A 402 15.37 22.74 7.97
N ALA A 403 14.57 21.80 7.44
CA ALA A 403 13.11 21.87 7.44
C ALA A 403 12.55 21.91 8.88
N GLY A 404 13.09 21.06 9.76
CA GLY A 404 12.71 21.03 11.17
C GLY A 404 13.08 22.29 11.93
N MET A 405 14.29 22.83 11.72
CA MET A 405 14.72 24.10 12.32
C MET A 405 13.89 25.29 11.82
N ALA A 406 13.49 25.27 10.55
CA ALA A 406 12.60 26.28 9.97
C ALA A 406 11.14 26.14 10.43
N GLY A 407 10.79 25.09 11.17
CA GLY A 407 9.43 24.85 11.66
C GLY A 407 8.42 24.62 10.56
N LEU A 408 8.83 24.01 9.44
CA LEU A 408 7.93 23.73 8.34
C LEU A 408 6.86 22.72 8.75
N ALA A 409 5.63 22.96 8.29
CA ALA A 409 4.50 22.05 8.50
C ALA A 409 3.62 21.98 7.24
N SER A 410 3.05 20.83 6.97
CA SER A 410 2.14 20.64 5.82
C SER A 410 0.70 20.75 6.25
N HIS A 411 -0.13 21.43 5.45
CA HIS A 411 -1.57 21.55 5.62
C HIS A 411 -2.36 20.52 4.77
N SER A 412 -1.67 19.72 4.00
CA SER A 412 -2.27 18.68 3.13
C SER A 412 -1.38 17.45 3.09
N MET A 413 -1.95 16.33 2.65
CA MET A 413 -1.21 15.07 2.49
C MET A 413 -0.93 14.79 1.01
N ALA A 414 -0.28 15.70 0.31
CA ALA A 414 0.27 15.47 -1.02
C ALA A 414 1.75 15.13 -0.92
N ALA A 415 2.25 14.20 -1.74
CA ALA A 415 3.68 13.89 -1.75
C ALA A 415 4.49 15.17 -2.02
N PRO A 416 5.46 15.54 -1.16
CA PRO A 416 6.20 16.80 -1.31
C PRO A 416 7.07 16.82 -2.55
N GLY A 417 6.76 17.73 -3.45
CA GLY A 417 7.46 18.04 -4.68
C GLY A 417 7.23 19.50 -5.08
N LEU A 418 7.79 19.92 -6.20
CA LEU A 418 7.70 21.31 -6.64
C LEU A 418 6.25 21.77 -6.81
N PHE A 419 5.41 20.94 -7.45
CA PHE A 419 3.99 21.27 -7.68
C PHE A 419 3.15 21.31 -6.40
N THR A 420 3.56 20.60 -5.37
CA THR A 420 2.83 20.47 -4.11
C THR A 420 3.44 21.31 -2.98
N SER A 421 4.45 22.12 -3.28
CA SER A 421 5.18 22.96 -2.30
C SER A 421 4.29 23.92 -1.52
N VAL A 422 3.20 24.38 -2.14
CA VAL A 422 2.22 25.31 -1.54
C VAL A 422 1.56 24.73 -0.28
N GLN A 423 1.50 23.40 -0.12
CA GLN A 423 0.96 22.78 1.09
C GLN A 423 1.71 23.17 2.39
N PHE A 424 2.94 23.66 2.27
CA PHE A 424 3.77 24.11 3.39
C PHE A 424 3.68 25.63 3.64
N PHE A 425 2.88 26.34 2.84
CA PHE A 425 2.68 27.77 3.04
C PHE A 425 1.82 28.02 4.27
N ASP A 426 2.34 28.85 5.19
CA ASP A 426 1.59 29.29 6.36
C ASP A 426 1.30 30.80 6.20
N PRO A 427 0.02 31.22 6.09
CA PRO A 427 -0.34 32.63 5.99
C PRO A 427 0.12 33.47 7.18
N ALA A 428 0.26 32.85 8.37
CA ALA A 428 0.75 33.52 9.57
C ALA A 428 2.28 33.75 9.52
N ASN A 429 3.00 32.95 8.72
CA ASN A 429 4.44 33.09 8.52
C ASN A 429 4.80 32.91 7.03
N PRO A 430 4.66 33.95 6.19
CA PRO A 430 4.93 33.85 4.74
C PRO A 430 6.35 33.42 4.39
N MET A 431 7.31 33.54 5.32
CA MET A 431 8.69 33.10 5.12
C MET A 431 8.83 31.58 4.95
N THR A 432 7.81 30.81 5.36
CA THR A 432 7.79 29.34 5.18
C THR A 432 7.96 28.94 3.72
N ILE A 433 7.41 29.69 2.77
CA ILE A 433 7.54 29.39 1.34
C ILE A 433 9.00 29.53 0.87
N VAL A 434 9.73 30.51 1.39
CA VAL A 434 11.16 30.71 1.08
C VAL A 434 11.98 29.53 1.62
N TRP A 435 11.69 29.11 2.85
CA TRP A 435 12.35 27.95 3.45
C TRP A 435 12.05 26.65 2.68
N VAL A 436 10.81 26.46 2.22
CA VAL A 436 10.44 25.29 1.42
C VAL A 436 11.26 25.22 0.13
N PHE A 437 11.29 26.29 -0.66
CA PHE A 437 12.10 26.32 -1.88
C PHE A 437 13.59 26.23 -1.60
N GLY A 438 14.07 26.82 -0.49
CA GLY A 438 15.44 26.69 -0.04
C GLY A 438 15.82 25.24 0.27
N VAL A 439 14.99 24.52 1.02
CA VAL A 439 15.20 23.09 1.34
C VAL A 439 15.12 22.24 0.07
N MET A 440 14.20 22.54 -0.83
CA MET A 440 14.08 21.82 -2.12
C MET A 440 15.34 21.99 -2.98
N ALA A 441 15.81 23.23 -3.14
CA ALA A 441 17.04 23.52 -3.86
C ALA A 441 18.25 22.84 -3.20
N LEU A 442 18.37 22.94 -1.89
CA LEU A 442 19.42 22.27 -1.12
C LEU A 442 19.41 20.75 -1.32
N ALA A 443 18.24 20.12 -1.27
CA ALA A 443 18.09 18.68 -1.46
C ALA A 443 18.59 18.21 -2.83
N VAL A 444 18.18 18.91 -3.90
CA VAL A 444 18.60 18.57 -5.25
C VAL A 444 20.10 18.80 -5.45
N VAL A 445 20.62 19.98 -5.06
CA VAL A 445 22.03 20.32 -5.28
C VAL A 445 22.95 19.46 -4.42
N LEU A 446 22.63 19.29 -3.12
CA LEU A 446 23.48 18.53 -2.21
C LEU A 446 23.56 17.06 -2.59
N SER A 447 22.41 16.43 -2.90
CA SER A 447 22.38 15.03 -3.32
C SER A 447 23.04 14.81 -4.67
N PHE A 448 22.91 15.77 -5.60
CA PHE A 448 23.62 15.76 -6.88
C PHE A 448 25.13 15.78 -6.68
N VAL A 449 25.64 16.76 -5.91
CA VAL A 449 27.08 16.90 -5.62
C VAL A 449 27.61 15.67 -4.87
N LEU A 450 26.91 15.21 -3.82
CA LEU A 450 27.32 14.04 -3.06
C LEU A 450 27.37 12.77 -3.94
N THR A 451 26.43 12.60 -4.87
CA THR A 451 26.44 11.47 -5.79
C THR A 451 27.62 11.52 -6.74
N LEU A 452 28.03 12.70 -7.21
CA LEU A 452 29.22 12.87 -8.06
C LEU A 452 30.51 12.60 -7.28
N LEU A 453 30.58 13.04 -6.03
CA LEU A 453 31.75 12.85 -5.16
C LEU A 453 31.91 11.40 -4.73
N LEU A 454 30.84 10.73 -4.31
CA LEU A 454 30.87 9.31 -3.96
C LEU A 454 31.13 8.43 -5.19
N GLY A 455 30.78 8.92 -6.38
CA GLY A 455 30.81 8.15 -7.62
C GLY A 455 29.76 7.03 -7.62
N PHE A 456 29.72 6.25 -8.68
CA PHE A 456 28.96 5.01 -8.77
C PHE A 456 29.54 4.14 -9.87
N GLU A 457 29.33 2.82 -9.77
CA GLU A 457 29.67 1.89 -10.84
C GLU A 457 28.56 1.93 -11.89
N ASP A 458 28.93 2.32 -13.12
CA ASP A 458 27.97 2.43 -14.23
C ASP A 458 27.51 1.03 -14.67
N ILE A 459 26.28 0.93 -15.13
CA ILE A 459 25.74 -0.33 -15.65
C ILE A 459 26.26 -0.49 -17.08
N PRO A 460 26.95 -1.61 -17.41
CA PRO A 460 27.46 -1.85 -18.76
C PRO A 460 26.34 -1.74 -19.81
N VAL A 461 26.65 -1.14 -20.94
CA VAL A 461 25.72 -1.12 -22.08
C VAL A 461 25.65 -2.56 -22.60
N GLU A 462 24.51 -3.22 -22.49
CA GLU A 462 24.30 -4.49 -23.21
C GLU A 462 24.28 -4.15 -24.70
N ASP A 463 25.17 -4.77 -25.47
CA ASP A 463 25.23 -4.58 -26.91
C ASP A 463 23.85 -4.86 -27.52
N ALA A 464 23.32 -3.90 -28.28
CA ALA A 464 22.01 -4.04 -28.95
C ALA A 464 21.91 -5.33 -29.77
N ALA A 465 23.07 -5.86 -30.25
CA ALA A 465 23.20 -7.15 -30.91
C ALA A 465 22.96 -8.35 -29.97
N ALA A 466 23.36 -8.25 -28.70
CA ALA A 466 23.11 -9.30 -27.69
C ALA A 466 21.65 -9.32 -27.25
N GLN A 467 21.05 -8.15 -27.13
CA GLN A 467 19.64 -7.99 -26.79
C GLN A 467 18.72 -8.41 -27.96
N ALA A 468 19.10 -8.09 -29.20
CA ALA A 468 18.39 -8.57 -30.39
C ALA A 468 18.47 -10.10 -30.52
N ARG A 469 19.59 -10.72 -30.17
CA ARG A 469 19.73 -12.19 -30.12
C ARG A 469 18.89 -12.82 -29.01
N LYS A 470 18.82 -12.22 -27.81
CA LYS A 470 17.93 -12.67 -26.73
C LYS A 470 16.46 -12.55 -27.14
N ASN A 471 16.06 -11.44 -27.80
CA ASN A 471 14.68 -11.24 -28.25
C ASN A 471 14.32 -12.17 -29.43
N GLN A 472 15.24 -12.48 -30.32
CA GLN A 472 15.04 -13.48 -31.39
C GLN A 472 14.96 -14.91 -30.86
N ALA A 473 15.73 -15.24 -29.83
CA ALA A 473 15.65 -16.55 -29.15
C ALA A 473 14.37 -16.69 -28.32
N ALA A 474 13.75 -15.58 -27.92
CA ALA A 474 12.49 -15.56 -27.16
C ALA A 474 11.22 -15.54 -28.05
N GLN A 475 11.34 -15.35 -29.37
CA GLN A 475 10.22 -15.48 -30.29
C GLN A 475 10.06 -16.94 -30.72
N PRO A 476 8.91 -17.61 -30.47
CA PRO A 476 8.63 -18.93 -31.00
C PRO A 476 8.56 -18.82 -32.52
N GLY A 477 9.31 -19.69 -33.19
CA GLY A 477 9.57 -19.69 -34.60
C GLY A 477 8.36 -19.42 -35.47
N ASN A 478 8.52 -18.46 -36.36
CA ASN A 478 7.60 -18.17 -37.44
C ASN A 478 7.72 -19.32 -38.46
N ILE A 479 6.86 -20.33 -38.34
CA ILE A 479 6.78 -21.43 -39.31
C ILE A 479 6.26 -20.85 -40.62
N ASN A 480 7.13 -20.87 -41.63
CA ASN A 480 6.86 -20.60 -43.03
C ASN A 480 5.45 -21.03 -43.47
N ARG A 481 4.63 -20.06 -43.83
CA ARG A 481 3.59 -20.25 -44.85
C ARG A 481 4.21 -19.97 -46.21
N ALA A 482 4.77 -20.98 -46.80
CA ALA A 482 4.99 -21.04 -48.25
C ALA A 482 4.59 -22.44 -48.72
N SER A 483 3.72 -22.44 -49.74
CA SER A 483 3.24 -23.54 -50.57
C SER A 483 1.99 -24.30 -50.06
N ILE A 484 0.88 -24.03 -50.54
CA ILE A 484 0.00 -24.50 -51.64
C ILE A 484 -1.36 -23.81 -51.45
#